data_7c8b31dec8e7f027d0d8955abb556a26
#
_entry.id   7c8b31dec8e7f027d0d8955abb556a26
#
_cell.length_a   1.000
_cell.length_b   1.000
_cell.length_c   1.000
_cell.angle_alpha   90.00
_cell.angle_beta   90.00
_cell.angle_gamma   90.00
#
_symmetry.space_group_name_H-M   'P 1'
#
loop_
_entity.id
_entity.type
_entity.pdbx_description
1 polymer ?
#
loop_
_entity_poly.entity_id
_entity_poly.type
_entity_poly.pdbx_seq_one_letter_code
_entity_poly.pdbx_strand_id
1 'polypeptide(L)'
;MLFRSACLEVVSTTSIGAFLDWGLEKDLFVPFKEQHRKLVEGEHTVAYLYRDEVTDRLLASTKISKWLEKTSVNLLYNTPVDLLCFEETEIGFRVIINEKHQGIIYKNEVFQPIEIGEQMKGYVRLVRENGHVDVSLTPMGHKKVSTLSETVLEAIVNAGGFLPLHDKSDASVIQSKLGMSKKAFKQTVGVLYKSKQIMIEETGIRKL
;
A
#
# COMPACT_ATOMS: atom_id res chain seq x y z
N MET A 1 16.69 0.36 -17.88
CA MET A 1 15.23 0.58 -17.85
C MET A 1 15.00 1.95 -17.22
N LEU A 2 14.34 2.81 -17.90
CA LEU A 2 14.23 4.19 -17.47
C LEU A 2 12.93 4.34 -16.67
N PHE A 3 13.07 4.46 -15.36
CA PHE A 3 12.00 4.97 -14.51
C PHE A 3 11.62 6.37 -15.03
N ARG A 4 10.36 6.55 -15.40
CA ARG A 4 9.89 7.85 -15.87
C ARG A 4 9.45 8.76 -14.71
N SER A 5 9.35 8.24 -13.50
CA SER A 5 8.99 8.99 -12.31
C SER A 5 10.00 8.72 -11.19
N ALA A 6 10.43 9.80 -10.53
CA ALA A 6 11.34 9.76 -9.40
C ALA A 6 11.00 10.87 -8.40
N CYS A 7 11.36 10.66 -7.12
CA CYS A 7 11.35 11.70 -6.11
C CYS A 7 12.67 12.48 -6.22
N LEU A 8 12.60 13.79 -6.44
CA LEU A 8 13.73 14.68 -6.70
C LEU A 8 13.65 15.90 -5.80
N GLU A 9 14.80 16.45 -5.43
CA GLU A 9 14.90 17.70 -4.67
C GLU A 9 14.73 18.91 -5.59
N VAL A 10 14.02 19.92 -5.12
CA VAL A 10 13.90 21.23 -5.78
C VAL A 10 15.11 22.07 -5.41
N VAL A 11 16.05 22.24 -6.31
CA VAL A 11 17.31 22.99 -6.04
C VAL A 11 17.19 24.47 -6.28
N SER A 12 16.27 24.92 -7.14
CA SER A 12 16.02 26.35 -7.33
C SER A 12 14.65 26.62 -7.93
N THR A 13 14.16 27.85 -7.70
CA THR A 13 12.92 28.34 -8.30
C THR A 13 13.18 29.68 -9.02
N THR A 14 12.53 29.88 -10.17
CA THR A 14 12.68 31.07 -11.01
C THR A 14 11.32 31.65 -11.39
N SER A 15 11.30 32.74 -12.18
CA SER A 15 10.06 33.33 -12.71
C SER A 15 9.34 32.47 -13.78
N ILE A 16 9.95 31.38 -14.25
CA ILE A 16 9.39 30.53 -15.32
C ILE A 16 9.10 29.08 -14.87
N GLY A 17 9.63 28.68 -13.72
CA GLY A 17 9.45 27.31 -13.18
C GLY A 17 10.47 26.98 -12.11
N ALA A 18 10.61 25.69 -11.82
CA ALA A 18 11.53 25.14 -10.84
C ALA A 18 12.54 24.18 -11.51
N PHE A 19 13.66 23.98 -10.86
CA PHE A 19 14.70 23.05 -11.27
C PHE A 19 14.88 21.95 -10.22
N LEU A 20 14.99 20.72 -10.68
CA LEU A 20 15.11 19.53 -9.84
C LEU A 20 16.48 18.87 -10.05
N ASP A 21 17.14 18.48 -8.97
CA ASP A 21 18.33 17.64 -9.04
C ASP A 21 17.96 16.20 -9.42
N TRP A 22 18.45 15.74 -10.55
CA TRP A 22 18.29 14.37 -11.04
C TRP A 22 19.61 13.63 -11.21
N GLY A 23 20.69 14.18 -10.62
CA GLY A 23 22.01 13.57 -10.60
C GLY A 23 22.83 13.80 -11.88
N LEU A 24 22.45 14.73 -12.74
CA LEU A 24 23.21 15.14 -13.93
C LEU A 24 23.68 16.58 -13.79
N GLU A 25 24.67 16.97 -14.63
CA GLU A 25 25.26 18.32 -14.59
C GLU A 25 24.25 19.47 -14.76
N LYS A 26 23.17 19.23 -15.52
CA LYS A 26 22.08 20.20 -15.72
C LYS A 26 20.83 19.73 -15.04
N ASP A 27 20.27 20.57 -14.16
CA ASP A 27 19.04 20.31 -13.45
C ASP A 27 17.85 20.14 -14.40
N LEU A 28 16.88 19.34 -13.97
CA LEU A 28 15.68 19.03 -14.73
C LEU A 28 14.63 20.12 -14.51
N PHE A 29 14.22 20.78 -15.59
CA PHE A 29 13.30 21.91 -15.53
C PHE A 29 11.83 21.49 -15.46
N VAL A 30 11.07 22.09 -14.53
CA VAL A 30 9.61 21.94 -14.36
C VAL A 30 8.94 23.30 -14.62
N PRO A 31 8.34 23.52 -15.81
CA PRO A 31 7.62 24.75 -16.09
C PRO A 31 6.42 24.94 -15.14
N PHE A 32 6.00 26.18 -14.84
CA PHE A 32 4.83 26.41 -13.98
C PHE A 32 3.57 25.70 -14.46
N LYS A 33 3.34 25.63 -15.78
CA LYS A 33 2.20 24.92 -16.37
C LYS A 33 2.18 23.41 -16.04
N GLU A 34 3.33 22.84 -15.71
CA GLU A 34 3.50 21.42 -15.38
C GLU A 34 3.64 21.16 -13.87
N GLN A 35 3.53 22.20 -13.04
CA GLN A 35 3.50 22.06 -11.59
C GLN A 35 2.05 21.85 -11.12
N HIS A 36 1.84 20.83 -10.26
CA HIS A 36 0.55 20.60 -9.60
C HIS A 36 0.25 21.68 -8.56
N ARG A 37 1.28 22.11 -7.83
CA ARG A 37 1.33 23.26 -6.93
C ARG A 37 2.65 24.00 -7.13
N LYS A 38 2.74 25.21 -6.62
CA LYS A 38 4.01 25.93 -6.62
C LYS A 38 5.05 25.15 -5.81
N LEU A 39 6.18 24.86 -6.44
CA LEU A 39 7.31 24.18 -5.80
C LEU A 39 8.14 25.17 -4.98
N VAL A 40 8.73 24.67 -3.89
CA VAL A 40 9.57 25.44 -2.96
C VAL A 40 10.95 24.81 -2.93
N GLU A 41 11.99 25.65 -2.93
CA GLU A 41 13.38 25.22 -2.86
C GLU A 41 13.66 24.42 -1.59
N GLY A 42 14.40 23.32 -1.73
CA GLY A 42 14.72 22.36 -0.66
C GLY A 42 13.65 21.29 -0.41
N GLU A 43 12.46 21.38 -1.04
CA GLU A 43 11.48 20.31 -0.92
C GLU A 43 11.74 19.13 -1.88
N HIS A 44 11.27 17.96 -1.50
CA HIS A 44 11.25 16.78 -2.37
C HIS A 44 9.89 16.64 -3.03
N THR A 45 9.88 16.32 -4.32
CA THR A 45 8.66 16.12 -5.10
C THR A 45 8.82 14.96 -6.07
N VAL A 46 7.73 14.24 -6.33
CA VAL A 46 7.72 13.24 -7.39
C VAL A 46 7.48 13.92 -8.72
N ALA A 47 8.36 13.70 -9.67
CA ALA A 47 8.31 14.27 -11.00
C ALA A 47 8.31 13.17 -12.08
N TYR A 48 7.55 13.40 -13.14
CA TYR A 48 7.53 12.56 -14.35
C TYR A 48 8.37 13.21 -15.44
N LEU A 49 9.32 12.47 -15.97
CA LEU A 49 10.21 12.90 -17.06
C LEU A 49 9.50 12.72 -18.42
N TYR A 50 9.45 13.77 -19.21
CA TYR A 50 8.92 13.72 -20.58
C TYR A 50 9.79 14.55 -21.55
N ARG A 51 9.67 14.24 -22.84
CA ARG A 51 10.28 15.02 -23.92
C ARG A 51 9.23 15.99 -24.44
N ASP A 52 9.54 17.27 -24.44
CA ASP A 52 8.68 18.30 -25.01
C ASP A 52 8.73 18.24 -26.54
N GLU A 53 7.60 18.04 -27.18
CA GLU A 53 7.51 17.84 -28.62
C GLU A 53 7.88 19.10 -29.44
N VAL A 54 7.75 20.29 -28.84
CA VAL A 54 8.03 21.56 -29.52
C VAL A 54 9.51 21.92 -29.47
N THR A 55 10.12 21.78 -28.28
CA THR A 55 11.51 22.19 -28.05
C THR A 55 12.52 21.05 -28.10
N ASP A 56 12.01 19.82 -28.17
CA ASP A 56 12.80 18.57 -28.14
C ASP A 56 13.67 18.41 -26.89
N ARG A 57 13.32 19.09 -25.80
CA ARG A 57 14.04 19.06 -24.52
C ARG A 57 13.39 18.10 -23.54
N LEU A 58 14.21 17.54 -22.66
CA LEU A 58 13.74 16.82 -21.51
C LEU A 58 13.23 17.80 -20.47
N LEU A 59 12.00 17.63 -20.04
CA LEU A 59 11.30 18.40 -19.02
C LEU A 59 10.65 17.46 -18.00
N ALA A 60 10.28 18.03 -16.84
CA ALA A 60 9.52 17.28 -15.86
C ALA A 60 8.14 17.90 -15.59
N SER A 61 7.25 17.06 -15.09
CA SER A 61 5.91 17.43 -14.66
C SER A 61 5.62 16.84 -13.29
N THR A 62 5.11 17.64 -12.35
CA THR A 62 4.55 17.14 -11.10
C THR A 62 3.04 16.87 -11.20
N LYS A 63 2.44 17.07 -12.36
CA LYS A 63 1.05 16.67 -12.70
C LYS A 63 1.01 15.19 -13.07
N ILE A 64 1.43 14.33 -12.17
CA ILE A 64 1.67 12.90 -12.38
C ILE A 64 0.49 12.20 -13.05
N SER A 65 -0.75 12.45 -12.56
CA SER A 65 -1.96 11.80 -13.06
C SER A 65 -2.21 11.98 -14.57
N LYS A 66 -1.64 13.04 -15.18
CA LYS A 66 -1.75 13.31 -16.62
C LYS A 66 -1.00 12.28 -17.47
N TRP A 67 0.07 11.70 -16.91
CA TRP A 67 1.03 10.86 -17.62
C TRP A 67 0.84 9.37 -17.37
N LEU A 68 -0.03 9.02 -16.41
CA LEU A 68 -0.32 7.65 -16.07
C LEU A 68 -1.41 7.06 -17.00
N GLU A 69 -1.31 5.75 -17.20
CA GLU A 69 -2.29 5.00 -17.99
C GLU A 69 -3.66 5.01 -17.28
N LYS A 70 -4.72 5.34 -18.03
CA LYS A 70 -6.10 5.40 -17.52
C LYS A 70 -6.77 4.03 -17.46
N THR A 71 -6.17 3.01 -18.06
CA THR A 71 -6.69 1.63 -18.09
C THR A 71 -5.77 0.70 -17.34
N SER A 72 -6.33 -0.02 -16.37
CA SER A 72 -5.61 -0.95 -15.49
C SER A 72 -6.03 -2.41 -15.73
N VAL A 73 -6.24 -2.77 -16.98
CA VAL A 73 -6.86 -4.04 -17.44
C VAL A 73 -6.14 -5.30 -16.94
N ASN A 74 -4.85 -5.21 -16.57
CA ASN A 74 -4.04 -6.36 -16.18
C ASN A 74 -3.76 -6.44 -14.67
N LEU A 75 -4.40 -5.60 -13.86
CA LEU A 75 -4.22 -5.61 -12.42
C LEU A 75 -5.30 -6.48 -11.78
N LEU A 76 -4.92 -7.68 -11.37
CA LEU A 76 -5.84 -8.62 -10.72
C LEU A 76 -5.90 -8.36 -9.21
N TYR A 77 -7.06 -8.67 -8.61
CA TYR A 77 -7.27 -8.61 -7.17
C TYR A 77 -6.18 -9.36 -6.39
N ASN A 78 -5.68 -8.75 -5.33
CA ASN A 78 -4.65 -9.27 -4.42
C ASN A 78 -3.28 -9.57 -5.08
N THR A 79 -3.03 -9.04 -6.28
CA THR A 79 -1.73 -9.12 -6.94
C THR A 79 -0.75 -8.17 -6.26
N PRO A 80 0.49 -8.60 -5.93
CA PRO A 80 1.53 -7.73 -5.43
C PRO A 80 1.97 -6.72 -6.49
N VAL A 81 2.16 -5.48 -6.09
CA VAL A 81 2.55 -4.37 -6.96
C VAL A 81 3.58 -3.47 -6.29
N ASP A 82 4.40 -2.81 -7.11
CA ASP A 82 5.30 -1.76 -6.66
C ASP A 82 4.56 -0.42 -6.64
N LEU A 83 4.74 0.32 -5.56
CA LEU A 83 4.10 1.59 -5.31
C LEU A 83 5.13 2.69 -5.09
N LEU A 84 4.88 3.87 -5.65
CA LEU A 84 5.61 5.11 -5.35
C LEU A 84 4.58 6.17 -4.92
N CYS A 85 4.67 6.65 -3.68
CA CYS A 85 3.79 7.68 -3.16
C CYS A 85 4.14 9.03 -3.78
N PHE A 86 3.19 9.73 -4.42
CA PHE A 86 3.46 11.02 -5.05
C PHE A 86 2.61 12.19 -4.52
N GLU A 87 1.56 11.91 -3.77
CA GLU A 87 0.69 12.95 -3.23
C GLU A 87 -0.08 12.45 -2.00
N GLU A 88 -0.15 13.28 -0.96
CA GLU A 88 -1.08 13.08 0.15
C GLU A 88 -2.35 13.89 -0.08
N THR A 89 -3.52 13.27 0.17
CA THR A 89 -4.85 13.89 0.07
C THR A 89 -5.61 13.73 1.39
N GLU A 90 -6.77 14.36 1.49
CA GLU A 90 -7.65 14.20 2.67
C GLU A 90 -8.08 12.75 2.91
N ILE A 91 -8.33 11.99 1.84
CA ILE A 91 -8.85 10.62 1.91
C ILE A 91 -7.76 9.54 1.92
N GLY A 92 -6.53 9.85 1.48
CA GLY A 92 -5.46 8.86 1.37
C GLY A 92 -4.25 9.35 0.60
N PHE A 93 -3.36 8.41 0.30
CA PHE A 93 -2.13 8.65 -0.44
C PHE A 93 -2.30 8.20 -1.88
N ARG A 94 -2.04 9.10 -2.82
CA ARG A 94 -1.97 8.74 -4.24
C ARG A 94 -0.63 8.12 -4.55
N VAL A 95 -0.67 7.00 -5.27
CA VAL A 95 0.51 6.22 -5.62
C VAL A 95 0.56 5.91 -7.11
N ILE A 96 1.78 5.78 -7.63
CA ILE A 96 2.04 5.20 -8.94
C ILE A 96 2.19 3.69 -8.73
N ILE A 97 1.47 2.90 -9.51
CA ILE A 97 1.49 1.43 -9.47
C ILE A 97 2.29 0.91 -10.66
N ASN A 98 3.34 0.12 -10.39
CA ASN A 98 4.19 -0.51 -11.42
C ASN A 98 4.62 0.50 -12.50
N GLU A 99 4.92 1.75 -12.11
CA GLU A 99 5.36 2.87 -12.98
C GLU A 99 4.33 3.34 -14.03
N LYS A 100 3.11 2.80 -14.05
CA LYS A 100 2.15 2.99 -15.14
C LYS A 100 0.80 3.51 -14.69
N HIS A 101 0.24 2.97 -13.61
CA HIS A 101 -1.15 3.22 -13.24
C HIS A 101 -1.25 4.06 -11.98
N GLN A 102 -2.37 4.74 -11.81
CA GLN A 102 -2.66 5.49 -10.61
C GLN A 102 -3.47 4.67 -9.62
N GLY A 103 -3.06 4.70 -8.36
CA GLY A 103 -3.80 4.10 -7.25
C GLY A 103 -3.96 5.03 -6.07
N ILE A 104 -4.74 4.56 -5.10
CA ILE A 104 -4.93 5.21 -3.82
C ILE A 104 -4.82 4.20 -2.67
N ILE A 105 -4.09 4.59 -1.63
CA ILE A 105 -4.07 3.93 -0.32
C ILE A 105 -4.89 4.78 0.63
N TYR A 106 -5.95 4.26 1.22
CA TYR A 106 -6.80 5.02 2.14
C TYR A 106 -6.16 5.22 3.50
N LYS A 107 -6.30 6.42 4.11
CA LYS A 107 -5.72 6.75 5.43
C LYS A 107 -6.12 5.77 6.53
N ASN A 108 -7.34 5.26 6.51
CA ASN A 108 -7.83 4.28 7.49
C ASN A 108 -7.20 2.89 7.37
N GLU A 109 -6.40 2.65 6.34
CA GLU A 109 -5.66 1.40 6.11
C GLU A 109 -4.16 1.56 6.35
N VAL A 110 -3.71 2.77 6.67
CA VAL A 110 -2.32 3.12 6.92
C VAL A 110 -2.07 3.20 8.42
N PHE A 111 -1.13 2.42 8.92
CA PHE A 111 -0.76 2.34 10.35
C PHE A 111 0.64 2.90 10.63
N GLN A 112 1.39 3.21 9.58
CA GLN A 112 2.70 3.85 9.64
C GLN A 112 2.67 5.08 8.74
N PRO A 113 3.40 6.15 9.08
CA PRO A 113 3.48 7.33 8.22
C PRO A 113 4.03 6.94 6.84
N ILE A 114 3.46 7.50 5.79
CA ILE A 114 3.93 7.36 4.40
C ILE A 114 4.43 8.73 3.96
N GLU A 115 5.64 8.77 3.41
CA GLU A 115 6.24 10.00 2.90
C GLU A 115 6.09 10.12 1.37
N ILE A 116 6.09 11.35 0.86
CA ILE A 116 6.13 11.60 -0.57
C ILE A 116 7.49 11.12 -1.12
N GLY A 117 7.45 10.32 -2.19
CA GLY A 117 8.64 9.70 -2.76
C GLY A 117 8.98 8.32 -2.18
N GLU A 118 8.26 7.87 -1.16
CA GLU A 118 8.48 6.54 -0.59
C GLU A 118 8.07 5.46 -1.58
N GLN A 119 8.97 4.48 -1.74
CA GLN A 119 8.73 3.27 -2.52
C GLN A 119 8.35 2.12 -1.59
N MET A 120 7.26 1.44 -1.92
CA MET A 120 6.73 0.36 -1.09
C MET A 120 6.10 -0.75 -1.91
N LYS A 121 5.90 -1.90 -1.31
CA LYS A 121 5.10 -2.98 -1.90
C LYS A 121 3.65 -2.87 -1.43
N GLY A 122 2.73 -3.15 -2.31
CA GLY A 122 1.31 -3.20 -1.99
C GLY A 122 0.57 -4.27 -2.76
N TYR A 123 -0.74 -4.32 -2.60
CA TYR A 123 -1.62 -5.32 -3.20
C TYR A 123 -2.84 -4.63 -3.79
N VAL A 124 -3.23 -5.04 -4.99
CA VAL A 124 -4.42 -4.55 -5.67
C VAL A 124 -5.67 -4.99 -4.90
N ARG A 125 -6.49 -4.04 -4.50
CA ARG A 125 -7.74 -4.28 -3.77
C ARG A 125 -8.97 -4.24 -4.66
N LEU A 126 -9.03 -3.23 -5.52
CA LEU A 126 -10.14 -3.02 -6.44
C LEU A 126 -9.65 -2.22 -7.64
N VAL A 127 -10.01 -2.65 -8.83
CA VAL A 127 -9.88 -1.84 -10.04
C VAL A 127 -11.27 -1.26 -10.35
N ARG A 128 -11.37 0.07 -10.34
CA ARG A 128 -12.62 0.77 -10.59
C ARG A 128 -12.87 0.94 -12.09
N GLU A 129 -14.13 1.09 -12.48
CA GLU A 129 -14.52 1.29 -13.88
C GLU A 129 -13.86 2.52 -14.54
N ASN A 130 -13.55 3.55 -13.75
CA ASN A 130 -12.84 4.75 -14.21
C ASN A 130 -11.30 4.57 -14.32
N GLY A 131 -10.79 3.36 -14.14
CA GLY A 131 -9.37 3.02 -14.23
C GLY A 131 -8.54 3.32 -12.97
N HIS A 132 -9.14 3.91 -11.93
CA HIS A 132 -8.46 4.08 -10.64
C HIS A 132 -8.36 2.75 -9.90
N VAL A 133 -7.26 2.57 -9.15
CA VAL A 133 -6.97 1.33 -8.43
C VAL A 133 -6.89 1.61 -6.93
N ASP A 134 -7.72 0.91 -6.15
CA ASP A 134 -7.57 0.90 -4.70
C ASP A 134 -6.49 -0.13 -4.35
N VAL A 135 -5.51 0.27 -3.56
CA VAL A 135 -4.40 -0.59 -3.12
C VAL A 135 -4.30 -0.62 -1.61
N SER A 136 -3.77 -1.71 -1.08
CA SER A 136 -3.50 -1.89 0.34
C SER A 136 -2.04 -2.27 0.55
N LEU A 137 -1.45 -1.88 1.68
CA LEU A 137 -0.08 -2.27 2.05
C LEU A 137 0.01 -3.71 2.56
N THR A 138 -1.13 -4.34 2.86
CA THR A 138 -1.18 -5.72 3.34
C THR A 138 -2.03 -6.57 2.41
N PRO A 139 -1.61 -7.83 2.11
CA PRO A 139 -2.41 -8.72 1.30
C PRO A 139 -3.78 -8.96 1.94
N MET A 140 -4.83 -9.01 1.11
CA MET A 140 -6.18 -9.26 1.60
C MET A 140 -6.29 -10.67 2.17
N GLY A 141 -6.91 -10.76 3.33
CA GLY A 141 -7.04 -12.01 4.11
C GLY A 141 -6.02 -12.14 5.25
N HIS A 142 -4.80 -11.59 5.12
CA HIS A 142 -3.79 -11.67 6.18
C HIS A 142 -4.13 -10.84 7.42
N LYS A 143 -4.68 -9.63 7.24
CA LYS A 143 -4.95 -8.73 8.37
C LYS A 143 -6.01 -9.27 9.32
N LYS A 144 -7.05 -9.89 8.76
CA LYS A 144 -8.12 -10.52 9.58
C LYS A 144 -7.62 -11.79 10.26
N VAL A 145 -6.72 -12.52 9.58
CA VAL A 145 -6.14 -13.76 10.10
C VAL A 145 -5.02 -13.47 11.12
N SER A 146 -4.17 -12.44 10.93
CA SER A 146 -3.13 -12.10 11.91
C SER A 146 -3.74 -11.62 13.23
N THR A 147 -4.68 -10.67 13.18
CA THR A 147 -5.38 -10.19 14.40
C THR A 147 -6.16 -11.32 15.09
N LEU A 148 -6.85 -12.17 14.34
CA LEU A 148 -7.57 -13.31 14.89
C LEU A 148 -6.61 -14.39 15.40
N SER A 149 -5.44 -14.58 14.78
CA SER A 149 -4.40 -15.49 15.25
C SER A 149 -3.80 -15.02 16.56
N GLU A 150 -3.51 -13.75 16.68
CA GLU A 150 -3.07 -13.12 17.93
C GLU A 150 -4.09 -13.31 19.05
N THR A 151 -5.38 -13.03 18.77
CA THR A 151 -6.48 -13.24 19.72
C THR A 151 -6.58 -14.69 20.19
N VAL A 152 -6.43 -15.66 19.28
CA VAL A 152 -6.47 -17.09 19.65
C VAL A 152 -5.23 -17.48 20.47
N LEU A 153 -4.03 -17.03 20.08
CA LEU A 153 -2.80 -17.30 20.83
C LEU A 153 -2.82 -16.70 22.23
N GLU A 154 -3.28 -15.45 22.37
CA GLU A 154 -3.46 -14.79 23.67
C GLU A 154 -4.46 -15.55 24.54
N ALA A 155 -5.59 -15.98 23.99
CA ALA A 155 -6.57 -16.77 24.72
C ALA A 155 -6.00 -18.12 25.20
N ILE A 156 -5.15 -18.79 24.39
CA ILE A 156 -4.46 -20.02 24.79
C ILE A 156 -3.48 -19.73 25.94
N VAL A 157 -2.70 -18.65 25.85
CA VAL A 157 -1.73 -18.25 26.89
C VAL A 157 -2.46 -17.92 28.19
N ASN A 158 -3.53 -17.11 28.11
CA ASN A 158 -4.35 -16.73 29.29
C ASN A 158 -5.06 -17.93 29.93
N ALA A 159 -5.32 -18.99 29.15
CA ALA A 159 -5.88 -20.25 29.64
C ALA A 159 -4.80 -21.26 30.13
N GLY A 160 -3.56 -20.80 30.34
CA GLY A 160 -2.48 -21.65 30.84
C GLY A 160 -1.88 -22.60 29.78
N GLY A 161 -1.98 -22.21 28.52
CA GLY A 161 -1.40 -22.96 27.38
C GLY A 161 -2.34 -23.94 26.69
N PHE A 162 -3.56 -24.13 27.20
CA PHE A 162 -4.59 -24.98 26.61
C PHE A 162 -5.95 -24.28 26.57
N LEU A 163 -6.56 -24.18 25.43
CA LEU A 163 -7.89 -23.60 25.23
C LEU A 163 -8.89 -24.71 24.87
N PRO A 164 -9.93 -24.98 25.71
CA PRO A 164 -10.91 -26.05 25.45
C PRO A 164 -11.94 -25.62 24.41
N LEU A 165 -11.46 -25.32 23.21
CA LEU A 165 -12.24 -25.02 22.02
C LEU A 165 -11.70 -25.81 20.84
N HIS A 166 -12.58 -26.42 20.06
CA HIS A 166 -12.28 -27.20 18.88
C HIS A 166 -13.30 -26.93 17.76
N ASP A 167 -13.12 -27.54 16.62
CA ASP A 167 -13.95 -27.30 15.42
C ASP A 167 -15.44 -27.65 15.59
N LYS A 168 -15.79 -28.52 16.56
CA LYS A 168 -17.17 -28.88 16.92
C LYS A 168 -17.79 -28.02 18.02
N SER A 169 -16.98 -27.14 18.69
CA SER A 169 -17.49 -26.24 19.74
C SER A 169 -18.63 -25.36 19.25
N ASP A 170 -19.55 -24.99 20.13
CA ASP A 170 -20.69 -24.14 19.79
C ASP A 170 -20.25 -22.73 19.35
N ALA A 171 -20.95 -22.17 18.36
CA ALA A 171 -20.64 -20.85 17.82
C ALA A 171 -20.81 -19.76 18.88
N SER A 172 -21.77 -19.90 19.81
CA SER A 172 -22.01 -18.98 20.92
C SER A 172 -20.83 -18.95 21.90
N VAL A 173 -20.25 -20.13 22.20
CA VAL A 173 -19.10 -20.25 23.10
C VAL A 173 -17.83 -19.64 22.46
N ILE A 174 -17.62 -19.87 21.16
CA ILE A 174 -16.51 -19.27 20.43
C ILE A 174 -16.65 -17.74 20.38
N GLN A 175 -17.87 -17.25 20.11
CA GLN A 175 -18.15 -15.82 20.05
C GLN A 175 -17.94 -15.15 21.42
N SER A 176 -18.42 -15.78 22.51
CA SER A 176 -18.28 -15.21 23.87
C SER A 176 -16.83 -15.18 24.37
N LYS A 177 -16.03 -16.22 24.03
CA LYS A 177 -14.63 -16.33 24.50
C LYS A 177 -13.62 -15.57 23.62
N LEU A 178 -13.86 -15.51 22.31
CA LEU A 178 -12.88 -15.01 21.35
C LEU A 178 -13.39 -13.83 20.49
N GLY A 179 -14.65 -13.45 20.62
CA GLY A 179 -15.24 -12.35 19.83
C GLY A 179 -15.33 -12.63 18.34
N MET A 180 -15.20 -13.90 17.90
CA MET A 180 -15.15 -14.26 16.47
C MET A 180 -16.19 -15.34 16.10
N SER A 181 -16.54 -15.39 14.81
CA SER A 181 -17.44 -16.42 14.29
C SER A 181 -16.75 -17.79 14.25
N LYS A 182 -17.54 -18.90 14.33
CA LYS A 182 -17.02 -20.27 14.17
C LYS A 182 -16.27 -20.50 12.88
N LYS A 183 -16.68 -19.87 11.76
CA LYS A 183 -15.97 -19.94 10.48
C LYS A 183 -14.59 -19.27 10.56
N ALA A 184 -14.51 -18.10 11.17
CA ALA A 184 -13.26 -17.39 11.39
C ALA A 184 -12.32 -18.17 12.31
N PHE A 185 -12.84 -18.73 13.41
CA PHE A 185 -12.10 -19.59 14.32
C PHE A 185 -11.46 -20.79 13.62
N LYS A 186 -12.25 -21.55 12.84
CA LYS A 186 -11.73 -22.70 12.07
C LYS A 186 -10.61 -22.30 11.09
N GLN A 187 -10.77 -21.19 10.38
CA GLN A 187 -9.73 -20.68 9.46
C GLN A 187 -8.45 -20.31 10.20
N THR A 188 -8.58 -19.59 11.33
CA THR A 188 -7.46 -19.16 12.16
C THR A 188 -6.70 -20.34 12.76
N VAL A 189 -7.41 -21.30 13.35
CA VAL A 189 -6.82 -22.52 13.90
C VAL A 189 -6.06 -23.30 12.81
N GLY A 190 -6.64 -23.41 11.60
CA GLY A 190 -5.98 -24.06 10.47
C GLY A 190 -4.67 -23.38 10.06
N VAL A 191 -4.60 -22.04 10.10
CA VAL A 191 -3.37 -21.28 9.82
C VAL A 191 -2.34 -21.47 10.92
N LEU A 192 -2.72 -21.36 12.19
CA LEU A 192 -1.83 -21.53 13.35
C LEU A 192 -1.26 -22.97 13.41
N TYR A 193 -2.05 -23.96 13.08
CA TYR A 193 -1.62 -25.36 12.98
C TYR A 193 -0.58 -25.56 11.86
N LYS A 194 -0.84 -25.02 10.65
CA LYS A 194 0.10 -25.10 9.52
C LYS A 194 1.42 -24.39 9.81
N SER A 195 1.38 -23.30 10.57
CA SER A 195 2.59 -22.55 11.00
C SER A 195 3.28 -23.16 12.22
N LYS A 196 2.83 -24.33 12.70
CA LYS A 196 3.39 -25.07 13.86
C LYS A 196 3.43 -24.22 15.15
N GLN A 197 2.45 -23.36 15.35
CA GLN A 197 2.33 -22.56 16.57
C GLN A 197 1.42 -23.19 17.63
N ILE A 198 0.52 -24.07 17.16
CA ILE A 198 -0.41 -24.81 18.02
C ILE A 198 -0.52 -26.28 17.61
N MET A 199 -0.95 -27.11 18.56
CA MET A 199 -1.39 -28.49 18.34
C MET A 199 -2.90 -28.56 18.53
N ILE A 200 -3.59 -29.35 17.69
CA ILE A 200 -5.04 -29.62 17.79
C ILE A 200 -5.21 -30.94 18.52
N GLU A 201 -5.94 -30.93 19.61
CA GLU A 201 -6.31 -32.11 20.41
C GLU A 201 -7.81 -32.37 20.29
N GLU A 202 -8.27 -33.54 20.71
CA GLU A 202 -9.72 -33.90 20.63
C GLU A 202 -10.61 -32.92 21.42
N THR A 203 -10.11 -32.36 22.52
CA THR A 203 -10.87 -31.49 23.43
C THR A 203 -10.53 -30.02 23.33
N GLY A 204 -9.55 -29.63 22.51
CA GLY A 204 -9.16 -28.24 22.40
C GLY A 204 -7.89 -28.02 21.58
N ILE A 205 -7.30 -26.86 21.76
CA ILE A 205 -6.06 -26.42 21.10
C ILE A 205 -5.01 -26.06 22.16
N ARG A 206 -3.76 -26.45 21.91
CA ARG A 206 -2.61 -26.22 22.78
C ARG A 206 -1.52 -25.43 22.06
N LYS A 207 -0.86 -24.52 22.75
CA LYS A 207 0.32 -23.84 22.24
C LYS A 207 1.51 -24.82 22.20
N LEU A 208 2.29 -24.79 21.14
CA LEU A 208 3.56 -25.49 21.00
C LEU A 208 4.72 -24.69 21.56
#